data_c460604490f8ec8633b1e8eb7051f135
#
_entry.id   c460604490f8ec8633b1e8eb7051f135
#
_cell.length_a   1.000
_cell.length_b   1.000
_cell.length_c   1.000
_cell.angle_alpha   90.00
_cell.angle_beta   90.00
_cell.angle_gamma   90.00
#
_symmetry.space_group_name_H-M   'P 1'
#
loop_
_entity.id
_entity.type
_entity.pdbx_description
1 polymer ?
#
loop_
_entity_poly.entity_id
_entity_poly.type
_entity_poly.pdbx_seq_one_letter_code
_entity_poly.pdbx_strand_id
1 'polypeptide(L)'
;YYGTMNIKWLTHLRFETEESNNYNHIHRYRTFKNKIELGSNPPRTTENSRPTWRQKINSTVWFPTNNQEVKGPNLNLRGVAWNDGSVKLKTLEISTNQGKNWDQIQLDFSSGPFAWHHWNAQLKFSSGKYQIWVRAVDITGQKQPLDGSINWNPSGYEWNGITKIDVVIT
;
A
#
# COMPACT_ATOMS: atom_id res chain seq x y z
N TYR A 1 10.39 -0.76 5.03
CA TYR A 1 11.17 -1.53 4.04
C TYR A 1 10.43 -2.80 3.69
N TYR A 2 10.68 -3.33 2.49
CA TYR A 2 10.16 -4.64 2.10
C TYR A 2 10.87 -5.78 2.83
N GLY A 3 10.18 -6.92 2.97
CA GLY A 3 10.75 -8.10 3.62
C GLY A 3 12.04 -8.63 2.99
N THR A 4 12.31 -8.27 1.73
CA THR A 4 13.56 -8.56 1.03
C THR A 4 14.79 -7.89 1.66
N MET A 5 14.58 -6.87 2.48
CA MET A 5 15.62 -6.18 3.23
C MET A 5 15.93 -6.84 4.58
N ASN A 6 15.14 -7.82 5.00
CA ASN A 6 15.36 -8.54 6.25
C ASN A 6 16.42 -9.60 6.05
N ILE A 7 17.53 -9.45 6.78
CA ILE A 7 18.62 -10.42 6.77
C ILE A 7 18.23 -11.59 7.66
N LYS A 8 18.33 -12.81 7.11
CA LYS A 8 18.13 -14.07 7.82
C LYS A 8 19.35 -14.96 7.66
N TRP A 9 19.60 -15.81 8.63
CA TRP A 9 20.68 -16.78 8.59
C TRP A 9 22.06 -16.14 8.38
N LEU A 10 22.28 -14.97 9.00
CA LEU A 10 23.53 -14.22 8.90
C LEU A 10 24.68 -15.07 9.48
N THR A 11 25.68 -15.38 8.67
CA THR A 11 26.91 -16.05 9.08
C THR A 11 28.13 -15.14 8.99
N HIS A 12 28.10 -14.19 8.03
CA HIS A 12 29.20 -13.26 7.80
C HIS A 12 28.66 -11.88 7.47
N LEU A 13 29.33 -10.84 7.92
CA LEU A 13 29.06 -9.44 7.55
C LEU A 13 30.37 -8.83 7.04
N ARG A 14 30.33 -8.27 5.84
CA ARG A 14 31.45 -7.53 5.23
C ARG A 14 30.95 -6.18 4.74
N PHE A 15 31.79 -5.18 4.87
CA PHE A 15 31.59 -3.86 4.26
C PHE A 15 32.41 -3.81 2.98
N GLU A 16 31.75 -3.56 1.87
CA GLU A 16 32.36 -3.51 0.54
C GLU A 16 32.25 -2.09 -0.02
N THR A 17 33.20 -1.70 -0.86
CA THR A 17 33.19 -0.39 -1.53
C THR A 17 32.32 -0.36 -2.79
N GLU A 18 31.97 -1.53 -3.31
CA GLU A 18 31.17 -1.69 -4.52
C GLU A 18 29.89 -2.49 -4.24
N GLU A 19 28.86 -2.26 -5.05
CA GLU A 19 27.63 -3.03 -4.99
C GLU A 19 27.88 -4.48 -5.40
N SER A 20 27.15 -5.39 -4.74
CA SER A 20 27.21 -6.81 -5.07
C SER A 20 26.77 -7.08 -6.52
N ASN A 21 27.53 -7.89 -7.23
CA ASN A 21 27.17 -8.41 -8.55
C ASN A 21 26.29 -9.68 -8.50
N ASN A 22 25.76 -10.03 -7.32
CA ASN A 22 24.90 -11.20 -7.18
C ASN A 22 23.65 -11.06 -8.07
N TYR A 23 23.26 -12.16 -8.70
CA TYR A 23 22.10 -12.22 -9.60
C TYR A 23 20.82 -11.66 -8.99
N ASN A 24 20.54 -11.95 -7.72
CA ASN A 24 19.35 -11.44 -7.05
C ASN A 24 19.40 -9.92 -6.85
N HIS A 25 20.59 -9.35 -6.64
CA HIS A 25 20.77 -7.91 -6.50
C HIS A 25 20.62 -7.18 -7.85
N ILE A 26 21.16 -7.75 -8.91
CA ILE A 26 21.17 -7.12 -10.24
C ILE A 26 19.85 -7.32 -10.99
N HIS A 27 19.21 -8.51 -10.89
CA HIS A 27 18.08 -8.88 -11.74
C HIS A 27 16.77 -9.08 -10.98
N ARG A 28 16.81 -9.33 -9.67
CA ARG A 28 15.62 -9.52 -8.83
C ARG A 28 15.44 -8.39 -7.83
N TYR A 29 14.30 -8.36 -7.16
CA TYR A 29 13.97 -7.36 -6.13
C TYR A 29 14.18 -5.92 -6.60
N ARG A 30 13.83 -5.66 -7.85
CA ARG A 30 14.03 -4.37 -8.51
C ARG A 30 12.73 -3.82 -9.08
N THR A 31 12.62 -2.50 -9.07
CA THR A 31 11.51 -1.74 -9.66
C THR A 31 12.04 -0.94 -10.84
N PHE A 32 11.31 -0.91 -11.94
CA PHE A 32 11.67 -0.12 -13.11
C PHE A 32 11.71 1.38 -12.78
N LYS A 33 12.71 2.08 -13.31
CA LYS A 33 12.85 3.53 -13.15
C LYS A 33 11.74 4.29 -13.88
N ASN A 34 11.35 3.78 -15.04
CA ASN A 34 10.27 4.32 -15.87
C ASN A 34 9.09 3.36 -15.88
N LYS A 35 7.89 3.92 -16.13
CA LYS A 35 6.68 3.11 -16.30
C LYS A 35 6.87 2.17 -17.51
N ILE A 36 6.50 0.91 -17.32
CA ILE A 36 6.45 -0.10 -18.37
C ILE A 36 5.00 -0.42 -18.74
N GLU A 37 4.79 -1.04 -19.88
CA GLU A 37 3.46 -1.44 -20.32
C GLU A 37 2.84 -2.47 -19.37
N LEU A 38 1.56 -2.33 -19.10
CA LEU A 38 0.80 -3.26 -18.28
C LEU A 38 0.84 -4.66 -18.88
N GLY A 39 1.20 -5.66 -18.07
CA GLY A 39 1.34 -7.05 -18.50
C GLY A 39 2.71 -7.37 -19.11
N SER A 40 3.54 -6.37 -19.43
CA SER A 40 4.90 -6.61 -19.91
C SER A 40 5.85 -7.05 -18.79
N ASN A 41 6.91 -7.77 -19.17
CA ASN A 41 7.97 -8.21 -18.26
C ASN A 41 9.36 -8.11 -18.92
N PRO A 42 9.83 -6.91 -19.24
CA PRO A 42 11.15 -6.74 -19.82
C PRO A 42 12.26 -7.17 -18.84
N PRO A 43 13.45 -7.53 -19.34
CA PRO A 43 14.61 -7.80 -18.50
C PRO A 43 14.96 -6.59 -17.62
N ARG A 44 15.26 -6.83 -16.34
CA ARG A 44 15.75 -5.79 -15.42
C ARG A 44 17.26 -5.69 -15.53
N THR A 45 17.75 -4.47 -15.64
CA THR A 45 19.16 -4.13 -15.60
C THR A 45 19.38 -2.99 -14.60
N THR A 46 20.62 -2.67 -14.31
CA THR A 46 20.97 -1.54 -13.44
C THR A 46 20.63 -0.19 -14.08
N GLU A 47 20.62 -0.13 -15.41
CA GLU A 47 20.27 1.08 -16.16
C GLU A 47 18.78 1.38 -16.11
N ASN A 48 17.91 0.36 -16.28
CA ASN A 48 16.46 0.54 -16.40
C ASN A 48 15.70 0.33 -15.10
N SER A 49 16.36 -0.12 -14.03
CA SER A 49 15.72 -0.45 -12.77
C SER A 49 16.56 -0.03 -11.55
N ARG A 50 15.94 0.03 -10.41
CA ARG A 50 16.54 0.31 -9.10
C ARG A 50 16.16 -0.77 -8.10
N PRO A 51 16.95 -0.99 -7.04
CA PRO A 51 16.55 -1.87 -5.95
C PRO A 51 15.21 -1.44 -5.33
N THR A 52 14.37 -2.41 -4.99
CA THR A 52 13.09 -2.19 -4.33
C THR A 52 13.31 -2.12 -2.81
N TRP A 53 13.67 -0.96 -2.29
CA TRP A 53 13.99 -0.79 -0.87
C TRP A 53 12.84 -0.19 -0.07
N ARG A 54 12.15 0.80 -0.64
CA ARG A 54 11.16 1.61 0.07
C ARG A 54 9.76 1.24 -0.31
N GLN A 55 8.88 1.21 0.67
CA GLN A 55 7.46 1.00 0.43
C GLN A 55 6.79 2.30 0.02
N LYS A 56 5.91 2.24 -0.96
CA LYS A 56 5.01 3.35 -1.29
C LYS A 56 3.93 3.47 -0.23
N ILE A 57 3.34 4.67 -0.15
CA ILE A 57 2.14 4.91 0.65
C ILE A 57 1.06 3.87 0.32
N ASN A 58 0.49 3.27 1.36
CA ASN A 58 -0.51 2.21 1.23
C ASN A 58 -1.46 2.19 2.42
N SER A 59 -2.60 1.54 2.23
CA SER A 59 -3.57 1.27 3.29
C SER A 59 -4.30 -0.04 3.03
N THR A 60 -4.87 -0.63 4.06
CA THR A 60 -5.74 -1.80 3.93
C THR A 60 -6.86 -1.75 4.93
N VAL A 61 -7.95 -2.44 4.63
CA VAL A 61 -9.09 -2.69 5.52
C VAL A 61 -8.91 -4.07 6.13
N TRP A 62 -8.99 -4.17 7.45
CA TRP A 62 -8.98 -5.43 8.17
C TRP A 62 -10.38 -5.93 8.49
N PHE A 63 -11.31 -4.99 8.72
CA PHE A 63 -12.69 -5.28 9.00
C PHE A 63 -13.61 -4.18 8.43
N PRO A 64 -14.72 -4.58 7.79
CA PRO A 64 -15.07 -5.95 7.40
C PRO A 64 -14.14 -6.50 6.32
N THR A 65 -14.13 -7.81 6.14
CA THR A 65 -13.46 -8.45 5.02
C THR A 65 -14.26 -8.28 3.72
N ASN A 66 -13.60 -8.46 2.59
CA ASN A 66 -14.28 -8.35 1.29
C ASN A 66 -15.44 -9.35 1.19
N ASN A 67 -16.59 -8.92 0.67
CA ASN A 67 -17.85 -9.66 0.55
C ASN A 67 -18.47 -10.07 1.90
N GLN A 68 -18.06 -9.48 3.01
CA GLN A 68 -18.65 -9.78 4.31
C GLN A 68 -20.05 -9.21 4.42
N GLU A 69 -20.97 -10.01 5.00
CA GLU A 69 -22.28 -9.56 5.46
C GLU A 69 -22.16 -9.01 6.88
N VAL A 70 -22.69 -7.82 7.11
CA VAL A 70 -22.62 -7.11 8.41
C VAL A 70 -24.00 -6.57 8.77
N LYS A 71 -24.39 -6.76 10.03
CA LYS A 71 -25.67 -6.23 10.54
C LYS A 71 -25.59 -4.70 10.65
N GLY A 72 -26.53 -4.04 10.00
CA GLY A 72 -26.65 -2.58 9.99
C GLY A 72 -27.36 -2.01 11.23
N PRO A 73 -27.61 -0.70 11.28
CA PRO A 73 -27.23 0.29 10.28
C PRO A 73 -25.78 0.82 10.41
N ASN A 74 -25.08 0.51 11.49
CA ASN A 74 -23.75 1.04 11.78
C ASN A 74 -22.68 0.04 11.32
N LEU A 75 -21.85 0.46 10.38
CA LEU A 75 -20.69 -0.29 9.92
C LEU A 75 -19.43 0.30 10.57
N ASN A 76 -18.73 -0.50 11.36
CA ASN A 76 -17.43 -0.17 11.89
C ASN A 76 -16.35 -0.68 10.93
N LEU A 77 -15.54 0.23 10.44
CA LEU A 77 -14.39 -0.06 9.59
C LEU A 77 -13.11 0.11 10.40
N ARG A 78 -12.14 -0.74 10.19
CA ARG A 78 -10.79 -0.59 10.76
C ARG A 78 -9.74 -1.21 9.88
N GLY A 79 -8.55 -0.66 10.00
CA GLY A 79 -7.40 -1.11 9.22
C GLY A 79 -6.14 -0.37 9.58
N VAL A 80 -5.21 -0.36 8.65
CA VAL A 80 -3.91 0.32 8.80
C VAL A 80 -3.54 1.10 7.55
N ALA A 81 -2.69 2.10 7.73
CA ALA A 81 -2.01 2.82 6.68
C ALA A 81 -0.51 2.88 7.01
N TRP A 82 0.33 2.87 5.99
CA TRP A 82 1.80 2.92 6.14
C TRP A 82 2.48 3.49 4.90
N ASN A 83 3.72 3.85 5.05
CA ASN A 83 4.66 4.15 3.99
C ASN A 83 6.08 3.75 4.42
N ASP A 84 7.11 4.28 3.77
CA ASP A 84 8.51 4.03 4.11
C ASP A 84 9.05 4.91 5.26
N GLY A 85 8.21 5.73 5.87
CA GLY A 85 8.58 6.62 6.99
C GLY A 85 9.30 7.91 6.57
N SER A 86 9.58 8.11 5.29
CA SER A 86 10.26 9.33 4.81
C SER A 86 9.38 10.57 4.84
N VAL A 87 8.07 10.38 4.71
CA VAL A 87 7.06 11.43 4.75
C VAL A 87 5.96 11.02 5.73
N LYS A 88 5.54 11.94 6.59
CA LYS A 88 4.48 11.67 7.57
C LYS A 88 3.14 11.46 6.88
N LEU A 89 2.41 10.42 7.28
CA LEU A 89 1.01 10.25 6.88
C LEU A 89 0.15 11.35 7.51
N LYS A 90 -0.80 11.87 6.74
CA LYS A 90 -1.70 12.94 7.16
C LYS A 90 -3.07 12.39 7.58
N THR A 91 -3.68 11.60 6.71
CA THR A 91 -5.05 11.14 6.89
C THR A 91 -5.30 9.88 6.06
N LEU A 92 -6.38 9.20 6.38
CA LEU A 92 -7.02 8.23 5.51
C LEU A 92 -8.24 8.89 4.84
N GLU A 93 -8.54 8.52 3.63
CA GLU A 93 -9.75 8.94 2.92
C GLU A 93 -10.61 7.72 2.59
N ILE A 94 -11.92 7.82 2.84
CA ILE A 94 -12.92 6.78 2.52
C ILE A 94 -13.91 7.32 1.51
N SER A 95 -14.27 6.52 0.53
CA SER A 95 -15.33 6.80 -0.43
C SER A 95 -16.33 5.64 -0.48
N THR A 96 -17.62 5.96 -0.49
CA THR A 96 -18.74 5.02 -0.66
C THR A 96 -19.46 5.18 -2.00
N ASN A 97 -18.95 6.05 -2.86
CA ASN A 97 -19.54 6.39 -4.16
C ASN A 97 -18.52 6.33 -5.31
N GLN A 98 -17.65 5.32 -5.27
CA GLN A 98 -16.66 5.03 -6.32
C GLN A 98 -15.67 6.19 -6.57
N GLY A 99 -15.25 6.84 -5.48
CA GLY A 99 -14.23 7.89 -5.55
C GLY A 99 -14.72 9.27 -6.01
N LYS A 100 -16.05 9.48 -6.14
CA LYS A 100 -16.61 10.79 -6.47
C LYS A 100 -16.41 11.78 -5.31
N ASN A 101 -16.63 11.33 -4.07
CA ASN A 101 -16.39 12.09 -2.85
C ASN A 101 -15.53 11.26 -1.88
N TRP A 102 -14.79 11.95 -1.03
CA TRP A 102 -13.89 11.34 -0.06
C TRP A 102 -14.03 11.99 1.30
N ASP A 103 -14.34 11.19 2.30
CA ASP A 103 -14.40 11.60 3.70
C ASP A 103 -13.06 11.35 4.37
N GLN A 104 -12.55 12.35 5.12
CA GLN A 104 -11.27 12.23 5.81
C GLN A 104 -11.45 11.54 7.16
N ILE A 105 -10.61 10.55 7.43
CA ILE A 105 -10.56 9.81 8.69
C ILE A 105 -9.21 10.05 9.35
N GLN A 106 -9.25 10.41 10.61
CA GLN A 106 -8.05 10.60 11.41
C GLN A 106 -7.31 9.27 11.60
N LEU A 107 -6.00 9.31 11.45
CA LEU A 107 -5.12 8.19 11.80
C LEU A 107 -4.84 8.19 13.30
N ASP A 108 -4.81 7.01 13.89
CA ASP A 108 -4.40 6.87 15.29
C ASP A 108 -2.91 7.22 15.44
N PHE A 109 -2.51 7.55 16.66
CA PHE A 109 -1.11 7.78 16.99
C PHE A 109 -0.27 6.54 16.66
N SER A 110 0.88 6.75 16.03
CA SER A 110 1.87 5.69 15.77
C SER A 110 3.10 5.87 16.64
N SER A 111 3.76 4.78 16.97
CA SER A 111 4.96 4.77 17.79
C SER A 111 6.22 5.33 17.09
N GLY A 112 6.12 5.65 15.81
CA GLY A 112 7.23 6.23 15.04
C GLY A 112 6.98 6.24 13.54
N PRO A 113 7.91 6.81 12.76
CA PRO A 113 7.74 7.04 11.32
C PRO A 113 7.63 5.74 10.50
N PHE A 114 8.15 4.63 11.02
CA PHE A 114 8.11 3.32 10.35
C PHE A 114 7.01 2.41 10.89
N ALA A 115 6.22 2.87 11.87
CA ALA A 115 5.11 2.11 12.43
C ALA A 115 3.87 2.21 11.53
N TRP A 116 3.01 1.22 11.64
CA TRP A 116 1.70 1.27 11.03
C TRP A 116 0.81 2.23 11.80
N HIS A 117 0.06 3.03 11.08
CA HIS A 117 -1.00 3.87 11.62
C HIS A 117 -2.32 3.12 11.56
N HIS A 118 -2.85 2.79 12.71
CA HIS A 118 -4.21 2.25 12.78
C HIS A 118 -5.23 3.34 12.47
N TRP A 119 -6.39 2.93 12.02
CA TRP A 119 -7.51 3.81 11.80
C TRP A 119 -8.82 3.09 12.04
N ASN A 120 -9.82 3.85 12.48
CA ASN A 120 -11.18 3.40 12.72
C ASN A 120 -12.14 4.40 12.11
N ALA A 121 -13.23 3.92 11.53
CA ALA A 121 -14.31 4.74 11.04
C ALA A 121 -15.66 4.06 11.30
N GLN A 122 -16.67 4.85 11.62
CA GLN A 122 -18.03 4.39 11.72
C GLN A 122 -18.88 5.07 10.67
N LEU A 123 -19.50 4.30 9.81
CA LEU A 123 -20.39 4.77 8.74
C LEU A 123 -21.80 4.22 8.96
N LYS A 124 -22.80 4.96 8.52
CA LYS A 124 -24.19 4.52 8.56
C LYS A 124 -24.68 4.17 7.17
N PHE A 125 -25.30 3.00 7.04
CA PHE A 125 -25.87 2.50 5.81
C PHE A 125 -27.30 1.98 6.02
N SER A 126 -28.11 2.08 4.98
CA SER A 126 -29.33 1.25 4.88
C SER A 126 -28.95 -0.16 4.45
N SER A 127 -29.87 -1.12 4.55
CA SER A 127 -29.65 -2.46 4.02
C SER A 127 -29.36 -2.39 2.51
N GLY A 128 -28.38 -3.16 2.04
CA GLY A 128 -27.95 -3.16 0.64
C GLY A 128 -26.50 -3.58 0.42
N LYS A 129 -26.07 -3.51 -0.82
CA LYS A 129 -24.69 -3.82 -1.24
C LYS A 129 -23.93 -2.54 -1.48
N TYR A 130 -22.73 -2.44 -0.93
CA TYR A 130 -21.88 -1.26 -1.03
C TYR A 130 -20.46 -1.64 -1.39
N GLN A 131 -19.80 -0.77 -2.14
CA GLN A 131 -18.37 -0.84 -2.37
C GLN A 131 -17.70 0.34 -1.65
N ILE A 132 -16.75 0.03 -0.78
CA ILE A 132 -16.02 0.99 0.04
C ILE A 132 -14.59 1.06 -0.46
N TRP A 133 -14.14 2.26 -0.80
CA TRP A 133 -12.80 2.57 -1.26
C TRP A 133 -12.02 3.31 -0.19
N VAL A 134 -10.78 2.91 0.01
CA VAL A 134 -9.92 3.46 1.05
C VAL A 134 -8.56 3.82 0.48
N ARG A 135 -8.02 4.98 0.85
CA ARG A 135 -6.67 5.41 0.50
C ARG A 135 -6.01 6.23 1.59
N ALA A 136 -4.71 6.06 1.77
CA ALA A 136 -3.89 6.92 2.62
C ALA A 136 -3.43 8.17 1.85
N VAL A 137 -3.26 9.26 2.60
CA VAL A 137 -2.74 10.55 2.12
C VAL A 137 -1.64 11.02 3.06
N ASP A 138 -0.52 11.50 2.54
CA ASP A 138 0.56 12.08 3.31
C ASP A 138 0.48 13.62 3.40
N ILE A 139 1.39 14.22 4.17
CA ILE A 139 1.40 15.68 4.38
C ILE A 139 1.78 16.49 3.12
N THR A 140 2.35 15.86 2.09
CA THR A 140 2.65 16.49 0.80
C THR A 140 1.46 16.44 -0.16
N GLY A 141 0.39 15.72 0.22
CA GLY A 141 -0.78 15.49 -0.61
C GLY A 141 -0.64 14.27 -1.55
N GLN A 142 0.47 13.53 -1.45
CA GLN A 142 0.60 12.27 -2.17
C GLN A 142 -0.38 11.24 -1.60
N LYS A 143 -1.00 10.48 -2.48
CA LYS A 143 -2.00 9.47 -2.14
C LYS A 143 -1.91 8.23 -3.03
N GLN A 144 -2.52 7.16 -2.58
CA GLN A 144 -2.65 5.95 -3.39
C GLN A 144 -3.43 6.26 -4.67
N PRO A 145 -2.97 5.77 -5.84
CA PRO A 145 -3.69 5.93 -7.09
C PRO A 145 -4.97 5.07 -7.10
N LEU A 146 -6.00 5.54 -7.80
CA LEU A 146 -7.26 4.78 -8.00
C LEU A 146 -7.01 3.46 -8.72
N ASP A 147 -6.07 3.48 -9.64
CA ASP A 147 -5.60 2.30 -10.37
C ASP A 147 -4.13 2.03 -10.03
N GLY A 148 -3.87 0.90 -9.36
CA GLY A 148 -2.53 0.47 -9.01
C GLY A 148 -1.66 0.07 -10.21
N SER A 149 -2.26 -0.20 -11.37
CA SER A 149 -1.54 -0.57 -12.59
C SER A 149 -0.61 0.52 -13.10
N ILE A 150 -0.83 1.77 -12.70
CA ILE A 150 0.10 2.89 -13.00
C ILE A 150 1.52 2.63 -12.47
N ASN A 151 1.66 1.78 -11.45
CA ASN A 151 2.92 1.33 -10.87
C ASN A 151 3.20 -0.14 -11.21
N TRP A 152 2.81 -0.59 -12.41
CA TRP A 152 2.97 -1.98 -12.81
C TRP A 152 4.40 -2.47 -12.60
N ASN A 153 4.53 -3.60 -11.93
CA ASN A 153 5.76 -4.37 -11.77
C ASN A 153 5.38 -5.85 -11.85
N PRO A 154 5.97 -6.62 -12.79
CA PRO A 154 5.65 -8.04 -12.98
C PRO A 154 5.85 -8.90 -11.73
N SER A 155 6.68 -8.45 -10.80
CA SER A 155 6.90 -9.11 -9.51
C SER A 155 5.98 -8.59 -8.41
N GLY A 156 5.04 -7.69 -8.70
CA GLY A 156 4.11 -7.11 -7.74
C GLY A 156 4.71 -6.08 -6.77
N TYR A 157 6.00 -5.78 -6.88
CA TYR A 157 6.62 -4.79 -6.00
C TYR A 157 6.07 -3.39 -6.21
N GLU A 158 5.96 -2.66 -5.11
CA GLU A 158 5.47 -1.28 -5.06
C GLU A 158 4.03 -1.10 -5.53
N TRP A 159 3.24 -2.19 -5.61
CA TRP A 159 1.81 -2.06 -5.79
C TRP A 159 1.21 -1.26 -4.64
N ASN A 160 0.50 -0.19 -4.98
CA ASN A 160 -0.12 0.69 -3.99
C ASN A 160 -1.45 1.29 -4.46
N GLY A 161 -2.18 0.61 -5.33
CA GLY A 161 -3.55 0.99 -5.66
C GLY A 161 -4.43 1.06 -4.41
N ILE A 162 -5.50 1.86 -4.46
CA ILE A 162 -6.45 1.96 -3.36
C ILE A 162 -7.03 0.59 -2.98
N THR A 163 -7.38 0.42 -1.72
CA THR A 163 -8.14 -0.75 -1.27
C THR A 163 -9.61 -0.57 -1.61
N LYS A 164 -10.22 -1.59 -2.20
CA LYS A 164 -11.65 -1.66 -2.50
C LYS A 164 -12.21 -2.92 -1.86
N ILE A 165 -13.27 -2.78 -1.09
CA ILE A 165 -14.00 -3.91 -0.51
C ILE A 165 -15.49 -3.80 -0.83
N ASP A 166 -16.11 -4.94 -1.10
CA ASP A 166 -17.56 -5.07 -1.22
C ASP A 166 -18.12 -5.57 0.12
N VAL A 167 -19.24 -5.00 0.56
CA VAL A 167 -19.93 -5.38 1.81
C VAL A 167 -21.43 -5.45 1.58
N VAL A 168 -22.08 -6.33 2.33
CA VAL A 168 -23.54 -6.46 2.35
C VAL A 168 -24.03 -6.03 3.73
N ILE A 169 -24.92 -5.04 3.77
CA ILE A 169 -25.54 -4.57 5.02
C ILE A 169 -26.94 -5.18 5.15
N THR A 170 -27.22 -5.85 6.26
CA THR A 170 -28.49 -6.52 6.56
C THR A 170 -29.20 -5.95 7.77
#